data_e2673d3e31862e3f2f0424b6bc59e70f
#
_entry.id   e2673d3e31862e3f2f0424b6bc59e70f
#
_cell.length_a   1.000
_cell.length_b   1.000
_cell.length_c   1.000
_cell.angle_alpha   90.00
_cell.angle_beta   90.00
_cell.angle_gamma   90.00
#
_symmetry.space_group_name_H-M   'P 1'
#
loop_
_entity.id
_entity.type
_entity.pdbx_description
1 polymer ?
#
loop_
_entity_poly.entity_id
_entity_poly.type
_entity_poly.pdbx_seq_one_letter_code
_entity_poly.pdbx_strand_id
1 'polypeptide(L)'
;MHQASGVRDPSSSFPLGTTVNDAQERRQANVALGWSAIGLAATGVIELVIALLSGSVALLSDALHNLSDVSTSLAVFIGFRTSRKVASERYPYGYERAEDLAGVGIAVVIWGSAVLAGAESINKLLHHGSTHYIGWGIAGAAVGILGNQIVARYKLIVGRRISSATMIADARHSWLDALSSAGALLGLVGVLAGLRWADAVAGLLVTGFICHVGWEVTSDVAHRLMDGVDPVIITTAEAAASEVPGVAHAHARARWTGRTLRVEVEGWVDAATTVSDADRIGQNVATALAGQLPEMRNFTWTARGV
;
A
#
# COMPACT_ATOMS: atom_id res chain seq x y z
N MET A 1 -53.82 -4.51 -13.75
CA MET A 1 -52.96 -5.61 -13.27
C MET A 1 -51.83 -5.78 -14.28
N HIS A 2 -50.68 -5.13 -14.02
CA HIS A 2 -49.46 -5.29 -14.81
C HIS A 2 -48.41 -5.85 -13.83
N GLN A 3 -48.06 -7.11 -14.02
CA GLN A 3 -46.94 -7.73 -13.31
C GLN A 3 -45.65 -7.24 -13.96
N ALA A 4 -44.83 -6.50 -13.19
CA ALA A 4 -43.48 -6.16 -13.57
C ALA A 4 -42.61 -7.42 -13.43
N SER A 5 -42.13 -7.93 -14.56
CA SER A 5 -41.11 -8.98 -14.62
C SER A 5 -39.81 -8.43 -14.04
N GLY A 6 -39.38 -8.96 -12.88
CA GLY A 6 -38.12 -8.59 -12.27
C GLY A 6 -36.93 -9.04 -13.13
N VAL A 7 -36.30 -8.07 -13.77
CA VAL A 7 -34.98 -8.25 -14.34
C VAL A 7 -33.99 -8.47 -13.18
N ARG A 8 -33.49 -9.70 -13.02
CA ARG A 8 -32.41 -10.00 -12.08
C ARG A 8 -31.16 -9.29 -12.58
N ASP A 9 -30.62 -8.43 -11.73
CA ASP A 9 -29.33 -7.78 -11.91
C ASP A 9 -28.24 -8.87 -12.07
N PRO A 10 -27.51 -8.93 -13.21
CA PRO A 10 -26.46 -9.92 -13.43
C PRO A 10 -25.20 -9.68 -12.58
N SER A 11 -25.17 -8.64 -11.74
CA SER A 11 -24.08 -8.33 -10.82
C SER A 11 -24.21 -9.03 -9.46
N SER A 12 -25.05 -10.08 -9.30
CA SER A 12 -25.12 -10.83 -8.06
C SER A 12 -23.78 -11.55 -7.80
N SER A 13 -22.89 -10.84 -7.15
CA SER A 13 -21.70 -11.37 -6.51
C SER A 13 -22.06 -12.59 -5.66
N PHE A 14 -21.43 -13.73 -5.95
CA PHE A 14 -21.43 -14.87 -5.05
C PHE A 14 -20.83 -14.43 -3.70
N PRO A 15 -21.56 -14.45 -2.58
CA PRO A 15 -20.97 -14.21 -1.27
C PRO A 15 -20.15 -15.44 -0.92
N LEU A 16 -18.84 -15.38 -1.11
CA LEU A 16 -17.92 -16.27 -0.42
C LEU A 16 -18.09 -15.97 1.07
N GLY A 17 -18.60 -16.94 1.82
CA GLY A 17 -19.00 -16.80 3.21
C GLY A 17 -17.88 -16.26 4.08
N THR A 18 -18.03 -15.01 4.51
CA THR A 18 -17.23 -14.45 5.59
C THR A 18 -17.66 -15.14 6.88
N THR A 19 -16.81 -15.99 7.42
CA THR A 19 -17.05 -16.63 8.73
C THR A 19 -17.01 -15.56 9.84
N VAL A 20 -17.67 -15.82 10.97
CA VAL A 20 -17.67 -14.90 12.14
C VAL A 20 -16.23 -14.61 12.60
N ASN A 21 -15.29 -15.54 12.41
CA ASN A 21 -13.86 -15.37 12.67
C ASN A 21 -13.24 -14.23 11.83
N ASP A 22 -13.58 -14.14 10.53
CA ASP A 22 -13.02 -13.13 9.64
C ASP A 22 -13.36 -11.68 10.08
N ALA A 23 -14.57 -11.47 10.61
CA ALA A 23 -14.99 -10.15 11.10
C ALA A 23 -14.23 -9.74 12.37
N GLN A 24 -13.96 -10.69 13.26
CA GLN A 24 -13.22 -10.46 14.48
C GLN A 24 -11.73 -10.23 14.21
N GLU A 25 -11.14 -10.99 13.32
CA GLU A 25 -9.74 -10.82 12.87
C GLU A 25 -9.54 -9.47 12.18
N ARG A 26 -10.46 -9.06 11.30
CA ARG A 26 -10.45 -7.74 10.67
C ARG A 26 -10.57 -6.60 11.68
N ARG A 27 -11.40 -6.76 12.71
CA ARG A 27 -11.50 -5.76 13.78
C ARG A 27 -10.20 -5.65 14.57
N GLN A 28 -9.58 -6.78 14.91
CA GLN A 28 -8.28 -6.80 15.60
C GLN A 28 -7.18 -6.13 14.76
N ALA A 29 -7.13 -6.43 13.46
CA ALA A 29 -6.20 -5.80 12.52
C ALA A 29 -6.38 -4.28 12.47
N ASN A 30 -7.62 -3.80 12.31
CA ASN A 30 -7.91 -2.36 12.24
C ASN A 30 -7.57 -1.63 13.54
N VAL A 31 -7.84 -2.24 14.70
CA VAL A 31 -7.49 -1.69 16.01
C VAL A 31 -5.97 -1.64 16.18
N ALA A 32 -5.26 -2.70 15.77
CA ALA A 32 -3.80 -2.74 15.85
C ALA A 32 -3.15 -1.69 14.94
N LEU A 33 -3.62 -1.53 13.71
CA LEU A 33 -3.16 -0.50 12.79
C LEU A 33 -3.42 0.92 13.34
N GLY A 34 -4.60 1.16 13.92
CA GLY A 34 -4.94 2.44 14.52
C GLY A 34 -4.02 2.81 15.69
N TRP A 35 -3.80 1.89 16.63
CA TRP A 35 -2.88 2.13 17.75
C TRP A 35 -1.42 2.28 17.30
N SER A 36 -1.01 1.52 16.30
CA SER A 36 0.32 1.65 15.69
C SER A 36 0.52 3.02 15.07
N ALA A 37 -0.46 3.50 14.29
CA ALA A 37 -0.41 4.84 13.69
C ALA A 37 -0.34 5.95 14.73
N ILE A 38 -1.11 5.85 15.82
CA ILE A 38 -1.06 6.81 16.94
C ILE A 38 0.34 6.77 17.62
N GLY A 39 0.89 5.57 17.84
CA GLY A 39 2.21 5.42 18.42
C GLY A 39 3.30 6.05 17.57
N LEU A 40 3.31 5.77 16.26
CA LEU A 40 4.25 6.35 15.30
C LEU A 40 4.09 7.87 15.20
N ALA A 41 2.84 8.37 15.18
CA ALA A 41 2.58 9.82 15.16
C ALA A 41 3.14 10.50 16.40
N ALA A 42 2.90 9.93 17.59
CA ALA A 42 3.43 10.48 18.83
C ALA A 42 4.97 10.48 18.84
N THR A 43 5.59 9.38 18.41
CA THR A 43 7.05 9.28 18.29
C THR A 43 7.58 10.34 17.32
N GLY A 44 7.06 10.42 16.09
CA GLY A 44 7.50 11.36 15.07
C GLY A 44 7.32 12.83 15.48
N VAL A 45 6.23 13.16 16.18
CA VAL A 45 6.01 14.53 16.70
C VAL A 45 7.03 14.86 17.80
N ILE A 46 7.31 13.94 18.73
CA ILE A 46 8.32 14.15 19.79
C ILE A 46 9.69 14.35 19.16
N GLU A 47 10.08 13.51 18.21
CA GLU A 47 11.33 13.62 17.46
C GLU A 47 11.43 14.95 16.71
N LEU A 48 10.37 15.36 16.03
CA LEU A 48 10.32 16.64 15.31
C LEU A 48 10.57 17.83 16.23
N VAL A 49 9.89 17.87 17.37
CA VAL A 49 10.09 18.93 18.36
C VAL A 49 11.54 18.95 18.86
N ILE A 50 12.10 17.79 19.20
CA ILE A 50 13.47 17.68 19.67
C ILE A 50 14.47 18.02 18.54
N ALA A 51 14.21 17.61 17.31
CA ALA A 51 15.04 17.95 16.14
C ALA A 51 15.13 19.46 15.93
N LEU A 52 13.99 20.15 15.98
CA LEU A 52 13.93 21.62 15.84
C LEU A 52 14.66 22.34 17.00
N LEU A 53 14.57 21.84 18.22
CA LEU A 53 15.25 22.40 19.36
C LEU A 53 16.76 22.13 19.34
N SER A 54 17.18 20.94 18.93
CA SER A 54 18.59 20.54 18.89
C SER A 54 19.32 21.02 17.63
N GLY A 55 18.59 21.32 16.56
CA GLY A 55 19.15 21.62 15.24
C GLY A 55 19.83 20.40 14.59
N SER A 56 19.47 19.16 15.00
CA SER A 56 19.95 17.93 14.37
C SER A 56 19.18 17.65 13.08
N VAL A 57 19.85 17.67 11.96
CA VAL A 57 19.24 17.35 10.65
C VAL A 57 19.08 15.85 10.45
N ALA A 58 19.91 15.03 11.11
CA ALA A 58 19.72 13.59 11.10
C ALA A 58 18.41 13.21 11.82
N LEU A 59 18.17 13.79 13.00
CA LEU A 59 16.91 13.58 13.73
C LEU A 59 15.71 14.21 13.03
N LEU A 60 15.89 15.35 12.34
CA LEU A 60 14.84 15.96 11.53
C LEU A 60 14.46 15.04 10.36
N SER A 61 15.45 14.46 9.66
CA SER A 61 15.21 13.52 8.58
C SER A 61 14.45 12.29 9.04
N ASP A 62 14.83 11.76 10.20
CA ASP A 62 14.18 10.60 10.83
C ASP A 62 12.73 10.92 11.25
N ALA A 63 12.50 12.07 11.90
CA ALA A 63 11.16 12.54 12.26
C ALA A 63 10.25 12.74 11.04
N LEU A 64 10.79 13.29 9.93
CA LEU A 64 10.05 13.48 8.69
C LEU A 64 9.72 12.12 8.03
N HIS A 65 10.62 11.15 8.11
CA HIS A 65 10.36 9.79 7.65
C HIS A 65 9.22 9.15 8.46
N ASN A 66 9.30 9.15 9.78
CA ASN A 66 8.25 8.61 10.67
C ASN A 66 6.88 9.29 10.46
N LEU A 67 6.83 10.61 10.27
CA LEU A 67 5.60 11.34 9.97
C LEU A 67 5.06 11.03 8.57
N SER A 68 5.94 10.76 7.59
CA SER A 68 5.52 10.30 6.27
C SER A 68 4.81 8.96 6.36
N ASP A 69 5.31 8.01 7.15
CA ASP A 69 4.69 6.69 7.34
C ASP A 69 3.32 6.78 8.00
N VAL A 70 3.14 7.70 8.95
CA VAL A 70 1.81 8.00 9.50
C VAL A 70 0.89 8.58 8.43
N SER A 71 1.39 9.51 7.62
CA SER A 71 0.62 10.12 6.52
C SER A 71 0.21 9.09 5.47
N THR A 72 1.08 8.12 5.16
CA THR A 72 0.75 7.00 4.27
C THR A 72 -0.38 6.16 4.84
N SER A 73 -0.32 5.80 6.12
CA SER A 73 -1.37 5.03 6.81
C SER A 73 -2.72 5.75 6.79
N LEU A 74 -2.73 7.07 6.99
CA LEU A 74 -3.93 7.90 6.93
C LEU A 74 -4.49 7.99 5.50
N ALA A 75 -3.63 8.20 4.51
CA ALA A 75 -4.03 8.26 3.10
C ALA A 75 -4.64 6.93 2.64
N VAL A 76 -4.03 5.79 3.00
CA VAL A 76 -4.58 4.45 2.75
C VAL A 76 -5.95 4.30 3.41
N PHE A 77 -6.11 4.71 4.65
CA PHE A 77 -7.39 4.63 5.36
C PHE A 77 -8.49 5.47 4.67
N ILE A 78 -8.17 6.70 4.26
CA ILE A 78 -9.11 7.59 3.55
C ILE A 78 -9.45 7.01 2.18
N GLY A 79 -8.44 6.57 1.41
CA GLY A 79 -8.60 5.91 0.12
C GLY A 79 -9.51 4.69 0.22
N PHE A 80 -9.24 3.81 1.18
CA PHE A 80 -10.02 2.61 1.45
C PHE A 80 -11.47 2.88 1.87
N ARG A 81 -11.68 3.92 2.73
CA ARG A 81 -13.04 4.32 3.11
C ARG A 81 -13.82 4.90 1.93
N THR A 82 -13.12 5.61 1.05
CA THR A 82 -13.74 6.24 -0.13
C THR A 82 -14.02 5.21 -1.22
N SER A 83 -13.12 4.26 -1.44
CA SER A 83 -13.27 3.21 -2.46
C SER A 83 -14.49 2.31 -2.24
N ARG A 84 -14.97 2.21 -1.00
CA ARG A 84 -16.16 1.43 -0.63
C ARG A 84 -17.50 2.12 -0.89
N LYS A 85 -17.49 3.38 -1.35
CA LYS A 85 -18.74 4.08 -1.69
C LYS A 85 -19.37 3.42 -2.90
N VAL A 86 -20.69 3.26 -2.83
CA VAL A 86 -21.49 2.71 -3.93
C VAL A 86 -21.36 3.61 -5.16
N ALA A 87 -21.40 3.00 -6.34
CA ALA A 87 -21.44 3.71 -7.60
C ALA A 87 -22.57 4.75 -7.60
N SER A 88 -22.33 5.88 -8.24
CA SER A 88 -23.28 6.99 -8.37
C SER A 88 -23.40 7.39 -9.83
N GLU A 89 -24.40 8.19 -10.16
CA GLU A 89 -24.57 8.69 -11.55
C GLU A 89 -23.32 9.41 -12.06
N ARG A 90 -22.60 10.12 -11.17
CA ARG A 90 -21.36 10.82 -11.50
C ARG A 90 -20.15 9.88 -11.62
N TYR A 91 -20.16 8.76 -10.89
CA TYR A 91 -19.10 7.75 -10.87
C TYR A 91 -19.71 6.36 -11.09
N PRO A 92 -20.09 6.01 -12.33
CA PRO A 92 -20.83 4.77 -12.63
C PRO A 92 -20.03 3.50 -12.32
N TYR A 93 -18.69 3.56 -12.38
CA TYR A 93 -17.80 2.46 -12.04
C TYR A 93 -17.45 2.39 -10.54
N GLY A 94 -18.06 3.28 -9.71
CA GLY A 94 -17.74 3.39 -8.29
C GLY A 94 -16.49 4.22 -8.01
N TYR A 95 -15.98 4.09 -6.79
CA TYR A 95 -14.87 4.90 -6.27
C TYR A 95 -13.61 4.06 -6.03
N GLU A 96 -13.50 2.87 -6.62
CA GLU A 96 -12.39 1.93 -6.36
C GLU A 96 -11.02 2.58 -6.59
N ARG A 97 -10.88 3.43 -7.63
CA ARG A 97 -9.65 4.17 -7.93
C ARG A 97 -9.24 5.24 -6.88
N ALA A 98 -10.07 5.48 -5.86
CA ALA A 98 -9.68 6.37 -4.76
C ALA A 98 -8.47 5.84 -3.96
N GLU A 99 -8.25 4.53 -3.94
CA GLU A 99 -7.05 3.94 -3.35
C GLU A 99 -5.79 4.27 -4.17
N ASP A 100 -5.89 4.19 -5.50
CA ASP A 100 -4.78 4.52 -6.41
C ASP A 100 -4.40 6.01 -6.29
N LEU A 101 -5.41 6.90 -6.19
CA LEU A 101 -5.19 8.33 -5.95
C LEU A 101 -4.55 8.61 -4.57
N ALA A 102 -4.94 7.86 -3.54
CA ALA A 102 -4.29 7.95 -2.24
C ALA A 102 -2.81 7.57 -2.35
N GLY A 103 -2.46 6.56 -3.15
CA GLY A 103 -1.07 6.20 -3.45
C GLY A 103 -0.26 7.34 -4.05
N VAL A 104 -0.84 8.12 -4.98
CA VAL A 104 -0.19 9.32 -5.52
C VAL A 104 0.08 10.35 -4.42
N GLY A 105 -0.91 10.60 -3.54
CA GLY A 105 -0.75 11.50 -2.40
C GLY A 105 0.38 11.08 -1.47
N ILE A 106 0.50 9.78 -1.22
CA ILE A 106 1.60 9.18 -0.44
C ILE A 106 2.95 9.48 -1.09
N ALA A 107 3.10 9.21 -2.39
CA ALA A 107 4.34 9.47 -3.10
C ALA A 107 4.76 10.95 -2.98
N VAL A 108 3.81 11.88 -3.12
CA VAL A 108 4.07 13.33 -2.97
C VAL A 108 4.58 13.67 -1.57
N VAL A 109 3.98 13.09 -0.51
CA VAL A 109 4.42 13.32 0.89
C VAL A 109 5.84 12.79 1.10
N ILE A 110 6.14 11.57 0.65
CA ILE A 110 7.47 10.96 0.79
C ILE A 110 8.53 11.81 0.07
N TRP A 111 8.29 12.21 -1.18
CA TRP A 111 9.23 13.05 -1.92
C TRP A 111 9.38 14.44 -1.31
N GLY A 112 8.31 15.04 -0.80
CA GLY A 112 8.36 16.30 -0.05
C GLY A 112 9.25 16.18 1.18
N SER A 113 9.13 15.11 1.94
CA SER A 113 9.97 14.82 3.12
C SER A 113 11.44 14.64 2.73
N ALA A 114 11.72 13.89 1.66
CA ALA A 114 13.08 13.70 1.15
C ALA A 114 13.75 15.02 0.73
N VAL A 115 13.01 15.89 0.03
CA VAL A 115 13.50 17.20 -0.39
C VAL A 115 13.82 18.08 0.81
N LEU A 116 12.94 18.16 1.80
CA LEU A 116 13.15 18.95 3.02
C LEU A 116 14.36 18.44 3.81
N ALA A 117 14.39 17.12 4.10
CA ALA A 117 15.48 16.52 4.84
C ALA A 117 16.82 16.64 4.13
N GLY A 118 16.85 16.43 2.81
CA GLY A 118 18.05 16.56 1.98
C GLY A 118 18.56 18.00 1.90
N ALA A 119 17.66 18.94 1.67
CA ALA A 119 18.04 20.37 1.60
C ALA A 119 18.65 20.85 2.92
N GLU A 120 18.03 20.51 4.06
CA GLU A 120 18.55 20.89 5.39
C GLU A 120 19.89 20.20 5.69
N SER A 121 20.04 18.92 5.31
CA SER A 121 21.31 18.20 5.51
C SER A 121 22.44 18.78 4.67
N ILE A 122 22.18 19.12 3.39
CA ILE A 122 23.15 19.78 2.50
C ILE A 122 23.48 21.17 3.02
N ASN A 123 22.47 21.96 3.39
CA ASN A 123 22.67 23.30 3.94
C ASN A 123 23.58 23.27 5.16
N LYS A 124 23.33 22.34 6.10
CA LYS A 124 24.16 22.16 7.30
C LYS A 124 25.59 21.74 6.97
N LEU A 125 25.78 20.87 5.97
CA LEU A 125 27.10 20.41 5.54
C LEU A 125 27.92 21.56 4.92
N LEU A 126 27.29 22.40 4.09
CA LEU A 126 27.95 23.51 3.38
C LEU A 126 28.25 24.70 4.31
N HIS A 127 27.34 25.03 5.20
CA HIS A 127 27.42 26.20 6.07
C HIS A 127 27.95 25.89 7.47
N HIS A 128 28.41 24.66 7.71
CA HIS A 128 28.98 24.23 8.99
C HIS A 128 28.04 24.49 10.18
N GLY A 129 26.75 24.27 9.99
CA GLY A 129 25.72 24.47 11.00
C GLY A 129 26.03 23.69 12.28
N SER A 130 25.85 24.32 13.43
CA SER A 130 26.06 23.68 14.72
C SER A 130 24.83 22.89 15.17
N THR A 131 25.04 21.72 15.74
CA THR A 131 24.01 20.99 16.48
C THR A 131 24.06 21.44 17.93
N HIS A 132 22.94 21.96 18.43
CA HIS A 132 22.78 22.39 19.80
C HIS A 132 22.06 21.30 20.60
N TYR A 133 22.21 21.32 21.92
CA TYR A 133 21.49 20.40 22.80
C TYR A 133 21.60 18.92 22.40
N ILE A 134 22.81 18.46 22.04
CA ILE A 134 23.09 17.10 21.54
C ILE A 134 22.47 16.01 22.44
N GLY A 135 22.49 16.21 23.78
CA GLY A 135 21.88 15.28 24.72
C GLY A 135 20.36 15.09 24.49
N TRP A 136 19.63 16.16 24.17
CA TRP A 136 18.23 16.07 23.78
C TRP A 136 18.04 15.38 22.44
N GLY A 137 18.93 15.65 21.46
CA GLY A 137 18.92 14.94 20.18
C GLY A 137 19.11 13.44 20.35
N ILE A 138 20.06 13.01 21.18
CA ILE A 138 20.29 11.59 21.52
C ILE A 138 19.04 10.98 22.20
N ALA A 139 18.42 11.73 23.13
CA ALA A 139 17.19 11.27 23.77
C ALA A 139 16.04 11.11 22.74
N GLY A 140 15.92 12.05 21.78
CA GLY A 140 14.96 11.98 20.69
C GLY A 140 15.16 10.75 19.81
N ALA A 141 16.40 10.52 19.34
CA ALA A 141 16.72 9.33 18.54
C ALA A 141 16.48 8.02 19.32
N ALA A 142 16.74 8.01 20.62
CA ALA A 142 16.40 6.86 21.46
C ALA A 142 14.88 6.63 21.57
N VAL A 143 14.09 7.70 21.63
CA VAL A 143 12.61 7.64 21.59
C VAL A 143 12.15 7.06 20.26
N GLY A 144 12.74 7.47 19.13
CA GLY A 144 12.47 6.91 17.81
C GLY A 144 12.73 5.41 17.73
N ILE A 145 13.92 4.99 18.13
CA ILE A 145 14.28 3.55 18.17
C ILE A 145 13.27 2.76 19.02
N LEU A 146 12.98 3.23 20.23
CA LEU A 146 12.08 2.54 21.15
C LEU A 146 10.63 2.54 20.62
N GLY A 147 10.16 3.67 20.12
CA GLY A 147 8.82 3.81 19.55
C GLY A 147 8.60 2.85 18.38
N ASN A 148 9.48 2.88 17.39
CA ASN A 148 9.43 1.99 16.24
C ASN A 148 9.54 0.51 16.64
N GLN A 149 10.40 0.16 17.60
CA GLN A 149 10.53 -1.21 18.12
C GLN A 149 9.28 -1.69 18.85
N ILE A 150 8.64 -0.83 19.67
CA ILE A 150 7.39 -1.17 20.36
C ILE A 150 6.28 -1.43 19.34
N VAL A 151 6.13 -0.53 18.35
CA VAL A 151 5.14 -0.66 17.29
C VAL A 151 5.40 -1.92 16.45
N ALA A 152 6.63 -2.15 16.02
CA ALA A 152 7.02 -3.34 15.26
C ALA A 152 6.67 -4.64 16.00
N ARG A 153 7.03 -4.74 17.29
CA ARG A 153 6.70 -5.91 18.11
C ARG A 153 5.20 -6.10 18.27
N TYR A 154 4.45 -5.03 18.50
CA TYR A 154 3.01 -5.09 18.63
C TYR A 154 2.35 -5.59 17.33
N LYS A 155 2.71 -5.02 16.17
CA LYS A 155 2.25 -5.46 14.86
C LYS A 155 2.61 -6.94 14.60
N LEU A 156 3.82 -7.35 14.96
CA LEU A 156 4.28 -8.73 14.76
C LEU A 156 3.48 -9.73 15.59
N ILE A 157 3.20 -9.41 16.87
CA ILE A 157 2.41 -10.26 17.76
C ILE A 157 0.97 -10.41 17.23
N VAL A 158 0.33 -9.30 16.86
CA VAL A 158 -1.03 -9.32 16.33
C VAL A 158 -1.05 -10.02 14.97
N GLY A 159 -0.13 -9.69 14.06
CA GLY A 159 -0.02 -10.28 12.72
C GLY A 159 0.13 -11.81 12.75
N ARG A 160 0.95 -12.32 13.67
CA ARG A 160 1.08 -13.77 13.88
C ARG A 160 -0.20 -14.40 14.43
N ARG A 161 -0.88 -13.71 15.35
CA ARG A 161 -2.14 -14.21 15.95
C ARG A 161 -3.27 -14.35 14.93
N ILE A 162 -3.37 -13.39 13.98
CA ILE A 162 -4.40 -13.41 12.94
C ILE A 162 -3.90 -14.00 11.61
N SER A 163 -2.70 -14.60 11.60
CA SER A 163 -2.06 -15.18 10.41
C SER A 163 -2.01 -14.22 9.20
N SER A 164 -1.85 -12.91 9.46
CA SER A 164 -1.82 -11.88 8.43
C SER A 164 -0.39 -11.64 7.93
N ALA A 165 -0.08 -12.12 6.72
CA ALA A 165 1.19 -11.87 6.06
C ALA A 165 1.48 -10.37 5.87
N THR A 166 0.45 -9.60 5.52
CA THR A 166 0.55 -8.14 5.33
C THR A 166 0.96 -7.43 6.62
N MET A 167 0.34 -7.78 7.77
CA MET A 167 0.70 -7.16 9.05
C MET A 167 2.09 -7.58 9.53
N ILE A 168 2.53 -8.80 9.22
CA ILE A 168 3.89 -9.26 9.50
C ILE A 168 4.90 -8.49 8.65
N ALA A 169 4.59 -8.25 7.37
CA ALA A 169 5.43 -7.44 6.49
C ALA A 169 5.53 -5.98 6.98
N ASP A 170 4.41 -5.38 7.37
CA ASP A 170 4.35 -4.03 7.95
C ASP A 170 5.12 -3.93 9.30
N ALA A 171 5.09 -4.99 10.11
CA ALA A 171 5.91 -5.07 11.32
C ALA A 171 7.42 -5.09 11.02
N ARG A 172 7.83 -5.79 9.95
CA ARG A 172 9.23 -5.81 9.50
C ARG A 172 9.66 -4.44 8.97
N HIS A 173 8.77 -3.72 8.27
CA HIS A 173 9.02 -2.36 7.83
C HIS A 173 9.26 -1.44 9.03
N SER A 174 8.38 -1.41 10.03
CA SER A 174 8.58 -0.63 11.26
C SER A 174 9.85 -1.01 12.04
N TRP A 175 10.34 -2.23 11.89
CA TRP A 175 11.64 -2.62 12.47
C TRP A 175 12.81 -1.99 11.69
N LEU A 176 12.71 -1.89 10.36
CA LEU A 176 13.70 -1.20 9.52
C LEU A 176 13.73 0.31 9.80
N ASP A 177 12.58 0.91 10.14
CA ASP A 177 12.48 2.33 10.51
C ASP A 177 13.29 2.63 11.77
N ALA A 178 13.37 1.67 12.70
CA ALA A 178 14.27 1.79 13.86
C ALA A 178 15.76 1.88 13.49
N LEU A 179 16.17 1.38 12.32
CA LEU A 179 17.54 1.54 11.81
C LEU A 179 17.79 2.98 11.32
N SER A 180 16.76 3.66 10.79
CA SER A 180 16.83 5.09 10.44
C SER A 180 17.12 5.93 11.69
N SER A 181 16.34 5.72 12.76
CA SER A 181 16.57 6.38 14.06
C SER A 181 17.95 6.04 14.66
N ALA A 182 18.44 4.81 14.46
CA ALA A 182 19.78 4.43 14.86
C ALA A 182 20.86 5.19 14.05
N GLY A 183 20.62 5.43 12.75
CA GLY A 183 21.47 6.27 11.91
C GLY A 183 21.58 7.71 12.45
N ALA A 184 20.43 8.31 12.83
CA ALA A 184 20.39 9.63 13.45
C ALA A 184 21.16 9.65 14.79
N LEU A 185 21.00 8.61 15.61
CA LEU A 185 21.75 8.46 16.87
C LEU A 185 23.26 8.42 16.63
N LEU A 186 23.70 7.63 15.66
CA LEU A 186 25.13 7.53 15.30
C LEU A 186 25.69 8.87 14.81
N GLY A 187 24.91 9.63 14.02
CA GLY A 187 25.26 10.98 13.61
C GLY A 187 25.50 11.91 14.80
N LEU A 188 24.58 11.93 15.76
CA LEU A 188 24.69 12.73 16.99
C LEU A 188 25.86 12.31 17.90
N VAL A 189 26.10 11.01 18.03
CA VAL A 189 27.28 10.48 18.76
C VAL A 189 28.56 10.89 18.05
N GLY A 190 28.60 10.88 16.72
CA GLY A 190 29.71 11.38 15.93
C GLY A 190 30.02 12.86 16.21
N VAL A 191 28.97 13.70 16.28
CA VAL A 191 29.12 15.12 16.67
C VAL A 191 29.67 15.26 18.07
N LEU A 192 29.19 14.44 19.02
CA LEU A 192 29.71 14.42 20.40
C LEU A 192 31.20 14.02 20.46
N ALA A 193 31.62 13.14 19.54
CA ALA A 193 33.02 12.76 19.36
C ALA A 193 33.89 13.82 18.63
N GLY A 194 33.31 14.97 18.27
CA GLY A 194 34.02 16.06 17.62
C GLY A 194 33.89 16.10 16.09
N LEU A 195 33.18 15.13 15.47
CA LEU A 195 32.97 15.06 14.03
C LEU A 195 31.75 15.91 13.63
N ARG A 196 31.92 17.22 13.45
CA ARG A 196 30.84 18.18 13.19
C ARG A 196 30.00 17.86 11.97
N TRP A 197 30.57 17.18 10.97
CA TRP A 197 29.89 16.76 9.74
C TRP A 197 29.03 15.50 9.92
N ALA A 198 29.20 14.75 11.01
CA ALA A 198 28.58 13.43 11.18
C ALA A 198 27.04 13.48 11.17
N ASP A 199 26.44 14.49 11.80
CA ASP A 199 24.98 14.67 11.80
C ASP A 199 24.44 15.00 10.40
N ALA A 200 25.13 15.84 9.62
CA ALA A 200 24.72 16.16 8.25
C ALA A 200 24.85 14.95 7.33
N VAL A 201 25.90 14.16 7.46
CA VAL A 201 26.08 12.91 6.68
C VAL A 201 25.04 11.86 7.08
N ALA A 202 24.77 11.70 8.36
CA ALA A 202 23.71 10.82 8.83
C ALA A 202 22.34 11.23 8.27
N GLY A 203 22.02 12.54 8.26
CA GLY A 203 20.81 13.08 7.64
C GLY A 203 20.73 12.80 6.14
N LEU A 204 21.84 12.89 5.40
CA LEU A 204 21.89 12.53 3.98
C LEU A 204 21.69 11.03 3.75
N LEU A 205 22.23 10.16 4.62
CA LEU A 205 22.01 8.72 4.52
C LEU A 205 20.54 8.36 4.75
N VAL A 206 19.90 8.95 5.76
CA VAL A 206 18.46 8.79 6.01
C VAL A 206 17.65 9.34 4.82
N THR A 207 18.02 10.50 4.29
CA THR A 207 17.38 11.06 3.08
C THR A 207 17.50 10.11 1.88
N GLY A 208 18.66 9.50 1.67
CA GLY A 208 18.88 8.50 0.63
C GLY A 208 17.94 7.29 0.80
N PHE A 209 17.72 6.85 2.04
CA PHE A 209 16.74 5.80 2.35
C PHE A 209 15.31 6.23 2.04
N ILE A 210 14.90 7.46 2.40
CA ILE A 210 13.58 8.00 2.06
C ILE A 210 13.40 8.07 0.53
N CYS A 211 14.43 8.49 -0.22
CA CYS A 211 14.40 8.50 -1.68
C CYS A 211 14.22 7.09 -2.27
N HIS A 212 14.87 6.08 -1.70
CA HIS A 212 14.71 4.70 -2.15
C HIS A 212 13.26 4.21 -1.96
N VAL A 213 12.69 4.42 -0.78
CA VAL A 213 11.28 4.10 -0.50
C VAL A 213 10.34 4.91 -1.41
N GLY A 214 10.61 6.19 -1.61
CA GLY A 214 9.85 7.06 -2.50
C GLY A 214 9.84 6.57 -3.95
N TRP A 215 10.96 6.04 -4.43
CA TRP A 215 11.05 5.44 -5.76
C TRP A 215 10.22 4.16 -5.86
N GLU A 216 10.32 3.26 -4.88
CA GLU A 216 9.55 2.02 -4.84
C GLU A 216 8.04 2.30 -4.86
N VAL A 217 7.55 3.18 -3.96
CA VAL A 217 6.14 3.58 -3.91
C VAL A 217 5.69 4.25 -5.22
N THR A 218 6.51 5.13 -5.80
CA THR A 218 6.17 5.81 -7.05
C THR A 218 6.08 4.83 -8.22
N SER A 219 7.01 3.87 -8.28
CA SER A 219 7.02 2.82 -9.32
C SER A 219 5.78 1.95 -9.23
N ASP A 220 5.40 1.51 -8.02
CA ASP A 220 4.21 0.69 -7.79
C ASP A 220 2.93 1.43 -8.16
N VAL A 221 2.81 2.70 -7.74
CA VAL A 221 1.66 3.55 -8.06
C VAL A 221 1.57 3.79 -9.56
N ALA A 222 2.68 4.11 -10.22
CA ALA A 222 2.72 4.31 -11.66
C ALA A 222 2.32 3.04 -12.42
N HIS A 223 2.83 1.87 -12.00
CA HIS A 223 2.49 0.58 -12.58
C HIS A 223 0.98 0.29 -12.48
N ARG A 224 0.38 0.52 -11.32
CA ARG A 224 -1.07 0.36 -11.09
C ARG A 224 -1.92 1.34 -11.89
N LEU A 225 -1.50 2.61 -11.99
CA LEU A 225 -2.20 3.63 -12.77
C LEU A 225 -2.16 3.37 -14.27
N MET A 226 -1.12 2.69 -14.76
CA MET A 226 -0.98 2.23 -16.14
C MET A 226 -1.65 0.88 -16.39
N ASP A 227 -2.52 0.42 -15.48
CA ASP A 227 -3.21 -0.87 -15.56
C ASP A 227 -2.25 -2.08 -15.64
N GLY A 228 -1.03 -1.95 -15.09
CA GLY A 228 -0.04 -3.02 -15.02
C GLY A 228 -0.47 -4.14 -14.06
N VAL A 229 -0.20 -5.37 -14.48
CA VAL A 229 -0.41 -6.58 -13.68
C VAL A 229 0.76 -7.54 -13.84
N ASP A 230 0.89 -8.48 -12.89
CA ASP A 230 1.84 -9.57 -13.03
C ASP A 230 1.46 -10.43 -14.25
N PRO A 231 2.40 -10.69 -15.19
CA PRO A 231 2.16 -11.54 -16.36
C PRO A 231 1.61 -12.94 -16.00
N VAL A 232 1.92 -13.45 -14.81
CA VAL A 232 1.39 -14.72 -14.31
C VAL A 232 -0.13 -14.71 -14.21
N ILE A 233 -0.74 -13.57 -13.87
CA ILE A 233 -2.21 -13.42 -13.80
C ILE A 233 -2.82 -13.63 -15.19
N ILE A 234 -2.21 -13.05 -16.23
CA ILE A 234 -2.71 -13.16 -17.61
C ILE A 234 -2.58 -14.60 -18.10
N THR A 235 -1.40 -15.21 -17.95
CA THR A 235 -1.17 -16.60 -18.38
C THR A 235 -2.06 -17.59 -17.65
N THR A 236 -2.32 -17.39 -16.37
CA THR A 236 -3.26 -18.19 -15.57
C THR A 236 -4.69 -18.03 -16.07
N ALA A 237 -5.11 -16.79 -16.39
CA ALA A 237 -6.45 -16.53 -16.88
C ALA A 237 -6.68 -17.16 -18.27
N GLU A 238 -5.71 -17.05 -19.18
CA GLU A 238 -5.78 -17.63 -20.51
C GLU A 238 -5.80 -19.17 -20.48
N ALA A 239 -4.96 -19.77 -19.63
CA ALA A 239 -4.93 -21.22 -19.45
C ALA A 239 -6.29 -21.73 -18.90
N ALA A 240 -6.76 -21.14 -17.80
CA ALA A 240 -8.02 -21.54 -17.18
C ALA A 240 -9.23 -21.37 -18.12
N ALA A 241 -9.25 -20.31 -18.92
CA ALA A 241 -10.33 -20.08 -19.88
C ALA A 241 -10.27 -21.07 -21.05
N SER A 242 -9.08 -21.42 -21.53
CA SER A 242 -8.89 -22.36 -22.65
C SER A 242 -9.20 -23.83 -22.27
N GLU A 243 -9.17 -24.16 -20.98
CA GLU A 243 -9.56 -25.50 -20.49
C GLU A 243 -11.09 -25.69 -20.45
N VAL A 244 -11.87 -24.62 -20.61
CA VAL A 244 -13.35 -24.70 -20.57
C VAL A 244 -13.87 -25.29 -21.88
N PRO A 245 -14.71 -26.35 -21.85
CA PRO A 245 -15.30 -26.92 -23.05
C PRO A 245 -16.08 -25.88 -23.86
N GLY A 246 -15.78 -25.82 -25.16
CA GLY A 246 -16.37 -24.86 -26.10
C GLY A 246 -15.54 -23.61 -26.34
N VAL A 247 -14.42 -23.42 -25.65
CA VAL A 247 -13.43 -22.39 -25.92
C VAL A 247 -12.28 -22.98 -26.73
N ALA A 248 -12.11 -22.51 -27.96
CA ALA A 248 -11.01 -22.97 -28.83
C ALA A 248 -9.68 -22.32 -28.40
N HIS A 249 -9.75 -21.05 -28.03
CA HIS A 249 -8.61 -20.32 -27.51
C HIS A 249 -9.11 -19.05 -26.77
N ALA A 250 -8.32 -18.52 -25.83
CA ALA A 250 -8.69 -17.36 -25.06
C ALA A 250 -7.54 -16.35 -25.02
N HIS A 251 -7.90 -15.06 -25.00
CA HIS A 251 -6.99 -13.95 -24.71
C HIS A 251 -7.51 -13.15 -23.53
N ALA A 252 -6.65 -12.91 -22.55
CA ALA A 252 -7.03 -12.23 -21.33
C ALA A 252 -6.32 -10.88 -21.18
N ARG A 253 -7.03 -9.93 -20.61
CA ARG A 253 -6.49 -8.69 -20.08
C ARG A 253 -6.97 -8.53 -18.64
N ALA A 254 -6.11 -8.00 -17.79
CA ALA A 254 -6.47 -7.74 -16.41
C ALA A 254 -5.94 -6.38 -15.98
N ARG A 255 -6.56 -5.83 -14.94
CA ARG A 255 -6.09 -4.61 -14.28
C ARG A 255 -6.54 -4.56 -12.84
N TRP A 256 -5.75 -3.89 -12.03
CA TRP A 256 -6.16 -3.56 -10.68
C TRP A 256 -6.95 -2.25 -10.66
N THR A 257 -8.03 -2.22 -9.89
CA THR A 257 -8.75 -1.02 -9.51
C THR A 257 -8.81 -1.01 -7.98
N GLY A 258 -7.93 -0.25 -7.35
CA GLY A 258 -7.69 -0.40 -5.92
C GLY A 258 -7.26 -1.83 -5.57
N ARG A 259 -8.06 -2.55 -4.77
CA ARG A 259 -7.80 -3.95 -4.38
C ARG A 259 -8.53 -4.98 -5.21
N THR A 260 -9.30 -4.54 -6.19
CA THR A 260 -10.13 -5.41 -7.01
C THR A 260 -9.41 -5.74 -8.31
N LEU A 261 -9.22 -7.02 -8.57
CA LEU A 261 -8.74 -7.51 -9.85
C LEU A 261 -9.94 -7.60 -10.81
N ARG A 262 -9.85 -6.88 -11.92
CA ARG A 262 -10.78 -6.98 -13.05
C ARG A 262 -10.12 -7.79 -14.14
N VAL A 263 -10.82 -8.82 -14.65
CA VAL A 263 -10.33 -9.68 -15.71
C VAL A 263 -11.33 -9.63 -16.87
N GLU A 264 -10.81 -9.35 -18.06
CA GLU A 264 -11.55 -9.33 -19.32
C GLU A 264 -11.00 -10.47 -20.18
N VAL A 265 -11.87 -11.39 -20.61
CA VAL A 265 -11.47 -12.54 -21.45
C VAL A 265 -12.23 -12.49 -22.76
N GLU A 266 -11.49 -12.47 -23.84
CA GLU A 266 -12.00 -12.74 -25.19
C GLU A 266 -11.77 -14.22 -25.49
N GLY A 267 -12.83 -14.98 -25.69
CA GLY A 267 -12.74 -16.41 -26.02
C GLY A 267 -13.31 -16.71 -27.40
N TRP A 268 -12.59 -17.51 -28.16
CA TRP A 268 -13.02 -17.97 -29.48
C TRP A 268 -13.84 -19.24 -29.33
N VAL A 269 -15.08 -19.18 -29.83
CA VAL A 269 -16.07 -20.26 -29.79
C VAL A 269 -16.52 -20.58 -31.21
N ASP A 270 -17.12 -21.75 -31.43
CA ASP A 270 -17.69 -22.13 -32.75
C ASP A 270 -18.66 -21.03 -33.25
N ALA A 271 -18.52 -20.63 -34.51
CA ALA A 271 -19.40 -19.61 -35.13
C ALA A 271 -20.90 -19.95 -35.10
N ALA A 272 -21.24 -21.24 -34.99
CA ALA A 272 -22.61 -21.71 -34.82
C ALA A 272 -23.12 -21.65 -33.37
N THR A 273 -22.28 -21.27 -32.40
CA THR A 273 -22.67 -21.16 -31.00
C THR A 273 -23.74 -20.09 -30.80
N THR A 274 -24.84 -20.47 -30.16
CA THR A 274 -25.88 -19.50 -29.84
C THR A 274 -25.43 -18.52 -28.76
N VAL A 275 -26.04 -17.33 -28.71
CA VAL A 275 -25.77 -16.35 -27.66
C VAL A 275 -25.96 -16.96 -26.28
N SER A 276 -26.99 -17.77 -26.07
CA SER A 276 -27.28 -18.45 -24.81
C SER A 276 -26.17 -19.44 -24.42
N ASP A 277 -25.62 -20.17 -25.41
CA ASP A 277 -24.53 -21.11 -25.15
C ASP A 277 -23.23 -20.37 -24.87
N ALA A 278 -22.96 -19.26 -25.59
CA ALA A 278 -21.81 -18.41 -25.34
C ALA A 278 -21.84 -17.80 -23.93
N ASP A 279 -22.99 -17.38 -23.43
CA ASP A 279 -23.18 -16.88 -22.06
C ASP A 279 -22.93 -18.00 -21.03
N ARG A 280 -23.38 -19.23 -21.32
CA ARG A 280 -23.12 -20.40 -20.45
C ARG A 280 -21.63 -20.75 -20.41
N ILE A 281 -20.95 -20.69 -21.54
CA ILE A 281 -19.50 -20.87 -21.60
C ILE A 281 -18.81 -19.80 -20.76
N GLY A 282 -19.21 -18.52 -20.87
CA GLY A 282 -18.69 -17.42 -20.08
C GLY A 282 -18.86 -17.61 -18.57
N GLN A 283 -20.00 -18.18 -18.13
CA GLN A 283 -20.21 -18.52 -16.71
C GLN A 283 -19.28 -19.63 -16.24
N ASN A 284 -19.02 -20.63 -17.06
CA ASN A 284 -18.06 -21.69 -16.76
C ASN A 284 -16.63 -21.14 -16.67
N VAL A 285 -16.23 -20.23 -17.59
CA VAL A 285 -14.95 -19.53 -17.54
C VAL A 285 -14.85 -18.70 -16.26
N ALA A 286 -15.88 -17.95 -15.89
CA ALA A 286 -15.90 -17.19 -14.64
C ALA A 286 -15.67 -18.08 -13.41
N THR A 287 -16.30 -19.26 -13.39
CA THR A 287 -16.15 -20.24 -12.30
C THR A 287 -14.74 -20.82 -12.25
N ALA A 288 -14.16 -21.17 -13.39
CA ALA A 288 -12.80 -21.68 -13.47
C ALA A 288 -11.78 -20.63 -12.99
N LEU A 289 -11.93 -19.38 -13.43
CA LEU A 289 -11.07 -18.26 -13.01
C LEU A 289 -11.20 -17.96 -11.52
N ALA A 290 -12.40 -17.98 -10.95
CA ALA A 290 -12.62 -17.72 -9.53
C ALA A 290 -11.89 -18.72 -8.62
N GLY A 291 -11.66 -19.95 -9.08
CA GLY A 291 -10.87 -20.95 -8.37
C GLY A 291 -9.36 -20.70 -8.39
N GLN A 292 -8.85 -20.01 -9.41
CA GLN A 292 -7.43 -19.78 -9.61
C GLN A 292 -6.98 -18.34 -9.27
N LEU A 293 -7.89 -17.38 -9.38
CA LEU A 293 -7.66 -15.96 -9.11
C LEU A 293 -8.65 -15.44 -8.04
N PRO A 294 -8.40 -15.73 -6.77
CA PRO A 294 -9.32 -15.38 -5.67
C PRO A 294 -9.51 -13.87 -5.47
N GLU A 295 -8.58 -13.04 -5.97
CA GLU A 295 -8.69 -11.58 -5.94
C GLU A 295 -9.62 -11.02 -7.03
N MET A 296 -10.00 -11.82 -8.01
CA MET A 296 -10.93 -11.42 -9.08
C MET A 296 -12.31 -11.12 -8.50
N ARG A 297 -12.81 -9.90 -8.73
CA ARG A 297 -14.15 -9.46 -8.32
C ARG A 297 -15.04 -9.10 -9.48
N ASN A 298 -14.45 -8.69 -10.59
CA ASN A 298 -15.15 -8.32 -11.80
C ASN A 298 -14.60 -9.12 -12.96
N PHE A 299 -15.51 -9.72 -13.72
CA PHE A 299 -15.21 -10.52 -14.90
C PHE A 299 -16.05 -10.06 -16.08
N THR A 300 -15.43 -9.95 -17.24
CA THR A 300 -16.11 -9.66 -18.49
C THR A 300 -15.75 -10.73 -19.51
N TRP A 301 -16.77 -11.30 -20.15
CA TRP A 301 -16.62 -12.29 -21.19
C TRP A 301 -17.06 -11.72 -22.54
N THR A 302 -16.26 -11.93 -23.55
CA THR A 302 -16.57 -11.61 -24.95
C THR A 302 -16.35 -12.84 -25.80
N ALA A 303 -17.42 -13.40 -26.36
CA ALA A 303 -17.33 -14.50 -27.31
C ALA A 303 -17.06 -13.98 -28.72
N ARG A 304 -16.12 -14.61 -29.42
CA ARG A 304 -15.83 -14.37 -30.83
C ARG A 304 -16.00 -15.68 -31.60
N GLY A 305 -16.73 -15.63 -32.70
CA GLY A 305 -16.90 -16.79 -33.60
C GLY A 305 -15.61 -17.10 -34.38
N VAL A 306 -15.24 -18.39 -34.47
CA VAL A 306 -14.16 -18.91 -35.31
C VAL A 306 -14.74 -19.53 -36.55
#